data_b7c8b703c62098151ea4b5bc43a8e595
#
_entry.id   b7c8b703c62098151ea4b5bc43a8e595
#
_cell.length_a   1.000
_cell.length_b   1.000
_cell.length_c   1.000
_cell.angle_alpha   90.00
_cell.angle_beta   90.00
_cell.angle_gamma   90.00
#
_symmetry.space_group_name_H-M   'P 1'
#
loop_
_entity.id
_entity.type
_entity.pdbx_description
1 polymer ?
#
loop_
_entity_poly.entity_id
_entity_poly.type
_entity_poly.pdbx_seq_one_letter_code
_entity_poly.pdbx_strand_id
1 'polypeptide(L)'
;QAIKKFESKYPNVKVEYEKGILSNDYSEWLSEQILKGTEPDVYLVLDEDFNTLASLGALKNLDMLVGGDKEFDSNVFYSSVYKAGQYEGSQYALPMECNPTLMFVNKTLLQKEGIKVPDNDWTWDDFYDICKTIVKDSDGDGQMDQFGCYDYTWLQAVYSNGITPFNQSGTFSNFLDEKFSQSLEFVKRLEATNRNYQVTSNDFDLGKVAFRPFTFSDYRTYMPYPWRIKKYSGFEWTCIRMPAGPSGDNRSEMSALMAGMSSRTEKKQCAWDFVKLLTTDIDIQK
;
A
#
# COMPACT_ATOMS: atom_id res chain seq x y z
N GLN A 1 7.55 5.59 -22.47
CA GLN A 1 7.83 4.26 -23.02
C GLN A 1 6.54 3.58 -23.49
N ALA A 2 5.51 3.43 -22.66
CA ALA A 2 4.25 2.77 -22.98
C ALA A 2 3.56 3.35 -24.23
N ILE A 3 3.41 4.69 -24.32
CA ILE A 3 2.80 5.36 -25.47
C ILE A 3 3.53 5.02 -26.77
N LYS A 4 4.85 5.11 -26.77
CA LYS A 4 5.65 4.79 -27.98
C LYS A 4 5.48 3.33 -28.40
N LYS A 5 5.44 2.40 -27.44
CA LYS A 5 5.23 0.97 -27.72
C LYS A 5 3.82 0.74 -28.28
N PHE A 6 2.82 1.39 -27.70
CA PHE A 6 1.44 1.30 -28.17
C PHE A 6 1.25 1.85 -29.59
N GLU A 7 1.71 3.07 -29.87
CA GLU A 7 1.64 3.71 -31.20
C GLU A 7 2.41 2.91 -32.26
N SER A 8 3.52 2.25 -31.89
CA SER A 8 4.25 1.34 -32.79
C SER A 8 3.44 0.09 -33.13
N LYS A 9 2.66 -0.44 -32.18
CA LYS A 9 1.76 -1.59 -32.40
C LYS A 9 0.49 -1.19 -33.20
N TYR A 10 0.04 0.05 -33.03
CA TYR A 10 -1.17 0.59 -33.66
C TYR A 10 -0.84 1.89 -34.44
N PRO A 11 -0.27 1.82 -35.66
CA PRO A 11 0.26 3.00 -36.39
C PRO A 11 -0.78 4.08 -36.71
N ASN A 12 -2.06 3.73 -36.70
CA ASN A 12 -3.16 4.67 -36.96
C ASN A 12 -3.73 5.29 -35.66
N VAL A 13 -3.15 4.98 -34.51
CA VAL A 13 -3.57 5.50 -33.21
C VAL A 13 -2.52 6.47 -32.70
N LYS A 14 -2.96 7.63 -32.22
CA LYS A 14 -2.14 8.56 -31.47
C LYS A 14 -2.69 8.69 -30.05
N VAL A 15 -1.81 8.57 -29.06
CA VAL A 15 -2.15 8.74 -27.65
C VAL A 15 -1.83 10.17 -27.23
N GLU A 16 -2.88 10.92 -26.92
CA GLU A 16 -2.75 12.24 -26.28
C GLU A 16 -2.87 12.07 -24.76
N TYR A 17 -2.05 12.78 -24.01
CA TYR A 17 -2.04 12.67 -22.55
C TYR A 17 -1.86 14.02 -21.88
N GLU A 18 -2.56 14.20 -20.78
CA GLU A 18 -2.46 15.39 -19.95
C GLU A 18 -1.17 15.36 -19.13
N LYS A 19 -0.58 16.53 -18.91
CA LYS A 19 0.68 16.71 -18.18
C LYS A 19 0.54 17.73 -17.07
N GLY A 20 1.38 17.59 -16.04
CA GLY A 20 1.58 18.62 -15.03
C GLY A 20 0.52 18.65 -13.94
N ILE A 21 -0.31 17.61 -13.84
CA ILE A 21 -1.24 17.44 -12.73
C ILE A 21 -0.44 16.89 -11.54
N LEU A 22 -0.46 17.58 -10.42
CA LEU A 22 0.18 17.11 -9.20
C LEU A 22 -0.62 15.95 -8.61
N SER A 23 0.05 15.00 -7.95
CA SER A 23 -0.61 13.85 -7.35
C SER A 23 -1.70 14.24 -6.34
N ASN A 24 -1.46 15.29 -5.56
CA ASN A 24 -2.43 15.79 -4.57
C ASN A 24 -3.68 16.43 -5.20
N ASP A 25 -3.60 16.88 -6.45
CA ASP A 25 -4.69 17.55 -7.16
C ASP A 25 -5.40 16.59 -8.12
N TYR A 26 -4.91 15.34 -8.24
CA TYR A 26 -5.34 14.41 -9.27
C TYR A 26 -6.81 13.99 -9.14
N SER A 27 -7.26 13.64 -7.95
CA SER A 27 -8.65 13.22 -7.68
C SER A 27 -9.64 14.35 -7.98
N GLU A 28 -9.29 15.60 -7.59
CA GLU A 28 -10.12 16.79 -7.88
C GLU A 28 -10.16 17.06 -9.38
N TRP A 29 -9.02 17.07 -10.05
CA TRP A 29 -8.92 17.25 -11.49
C TRP A 29 -9.75 16.19 -12.26
N LEU A 30 -9.60 14.90 -11.92
CA LEU A 30 -10.32 13.82 -12.58
C LEU A 30 -11.83 13.95 -12.38
N SER A 31 -12.25 14.27 -11.16
CA SER A 31 -13.66 14.50 -10.83
C SER A 31 -14.24 15.66 -11.66
N GLU A 32 -13.49 16.74 -11.83
CA GLU A 32 -13.86 17.88 -12.66
C GLU A 32 -14.01 17.48 -14.14
N GLN A 33 -13.08 16.68 -14.69
CA GLN A 33 -13.17 16.19 -16.07
C GLN A 33 -14.40 15.30 -16.27
N ILE A 34 -14.69 14.40 -15.32
CA ILE A 34 -15.87 13.52 -15.38
C ILE A 34 -17.18 14.35 -15.35
N LEU A 35 -17.25 15.36 -14.49
CA LEU A 35 -18.42 16.24 -14.42
C LEU A 35 -18.64 17.03 -15.71
N LYS A 36 -17.56 17.47 -16.36
CA LYS A 36 -17.59 18.18 -17.64
C LYS A 36 -17.83 17.25 -18.85
N GLY A 37 -17.68 15.93 -18.69
CA GLY A 37 -17.71 14.97 -19.80
C GLY A 37 -16.50 15.05 -20.72
N THR A 38 -15.35 15.46 -20.17
CA THR A 38 -14.07 15.65 -20.87
C THR A 38 -12.95 14.76 -20.31
N GLU A 39 -13.34 13.76 -19.52
CA GLU A 39 -12.38 12.80 -18.98
C GLU A 39 -11.68 11.99 -20.08
N PRO A 40 -10.42 11.60 -19.90
CA PRO A 40 -9.69 10.75 -20.84
C PRO A 40 -10.37 9.40 -21.08
N ASP A 41 -10.16 8.77 -22.23
CA ASP A 41 -10.64 7.40 -22.51
C ASP A 41 -10.08 6.37 -21.51
N VAL A 42 -8.83 6.58 -21.06
CA VAL A 42 -8.12 5.78 -20.05
C VAL A 42 -7.52 6.73 -19.02
N TYR A 43 -7.68 6.43 -17.75
CA TYR A 43 -7.13 7.21 -16.65
C TYR A 43 -6.67 6.34 -15.48
N LEU A 44 -5.80 6.90 -14.66
CA LEU A 44 -5.37 6.26 -13.42
C LEU A 44 -6.52 6.29 -12.41
N VAL A 45 -6.62 5.25 -11.63
CA VAL A 45 -7.63 5.11 -10.57
C VAL A 45 -6.87 4.89 -9.27
N LEU A 46 -6.97 5.87 -8.37
CA LEU A 46 -6.42 5.75 -7.03
C LEU A 46 -7.31 4.83 -6.19
N ASP A 47 -6.72 4.14 -5.24
CA ASP A 47 -7.41 3.17 -4.38
C ASP A 47 -8.56 3.83 -3.61
N GLU A 48 -8.33 5.02 -3.09
CA GLU A 48 -9.32 5.84 -2.37
C GLU A 48 -10.50 6.30 -3.22
N ASP A 49 -10.30 6.48 -4.52
CA ASP A 49 -11.34 6.98 -5.44
C ASP A 49 -12.14 5.83 -6.09
N PHE A 50 -11.60 4.61 -6.09
CA PHE A 50 -12.11 3.49 -6.89
C PHE A 50 -13.59 3.21 -6.66
N ASN A 51 -14.00 3.01 -5.40
CA ASN A 51 -15.39 2.69 -5.07
C ASN A 51 -16.36 3.80 -5.50
N THR A 52 -15.96 5.06 -5.33
CA THR A 52 -16.77 6.20 -5.75
C THR A 52 -16.93 6.22 -7.27
N LEU A 53 -15.85 6.10 -8.02
CA LEU A 53 -15.88 6.12 -9.49
C LEU A 53 -16.66 4.94 -10.07
N ALA A 54 -16.53 3.74 -9.47
CA ALA A 54 -17.28 2.57 -9.90
C ALA A 54 -18.78 2.71 -9.61
N SER A 55 -19.15 3.12 -8.40
CA SER A 55 -20.56 3.27 -7.98
C SER A 55 -21.31 4.35 -8.75
N LEU A 56 -20.62 5.44 -9.13
CA LEU A 56 -21.19 6.51 -9.96
C LEU A 56 -21.25 6.17 -11.46
N GLY A 57 -20.75 5.00 -11.86
CA GLY A 57 -20.72 4.58 -13.25
C GLY A 57 -19.75 5.38 -14.13
N ALA A 58 -18.73 6.02 -13.54
CA ALA A 58 -17.67 6.70 -14.26
C ALA A 58 -16.71 5.72 -14.94
N LEU A 59 -16.49 4.57 -14.31
CA LEU A 59 -15.67 3.48 -14.82
C LEU A 59 -16.50 2.53 -15.68
N LYS A 60 -15.88 2.04 -16.75
CA LYS A 60 -16.45 0.99 -17.60
C LYS A 60 -16.30 -0.38 -16.93
N ASN A 61 -17.39 -1.16 -16.91
CA ASN A 61 -17.31 -2.57 -16.58
C ASN A 61 -16.47 -3.31 -17.63
N LEU A 62 -15.43 -4.02 -17.16
CA LEU A 62 -14.44 -4.70 -18.01
C LEU A 62 -14.73 -6.19 -18.23
N ASP A 63 -15.75 -6.78 -17.58
CA ASP A 63 -15.99 -8.22 -17.60
C ASP A 63 -16.11 -8.79 -19.02
N MET A 64 -16.83 -8.09 -19.90
CA MET A 64 -16.98 -8.49 -21.29
C MET A 64 -15.67 -8.41 -22.09
N LEU A 65 -14.81 -7.45 -21.77
CA LEU A 65 -13.52 -7.28 -22.43
C LEU A 65 -12.53 -8.34 -21.94
N VAL A 66 -12.49 -8.55 -20.61
CA VAL A 66 -11.69 -9.61 -19.97
C VAL A 66 -12.11 -10.99 -20.50
N GLY A 67 -13.41 -11.32 -20.49
CA GLY A 67 -13.92 -12.61 -20.92
C GLY A 67 -13.80 -12.87 -22.44
N GLY A 68 -13.79 -11.80 -23.25
CA GLY A 68 -13.65 -11.87 -24.70
C GLY A 68 -12.21 -11.90 -25.22
N ASP A 69 -11.24 -11.51 -24.42
CA ASP A 69 -9.82 -11.44 -24.82
C ASP A 69 -9.07 -12.71 -24.42
N LYS A 70 -8.82 -13.56 -25.41
CA LYS A 70 -8.08 -14.84 -25.22
C LYS A 70 -6.60 -14.66 -24.86
N GLU A 71 -6.03 -13.46 -25.08
CA GLU A 71 -4.64 -13.15 -24.76
C GLU A 71 -4.50 -12.57 -23.35
N PHE A 72 -5.61 -12.20 -22.69
CA PHE A 72 -5.58 -11.69 -21.34
C PHE A 72 -5.59 -12.81 -20.30
N ASP A 73 -4.59 -12.83 -19.44
CA ASP A 73 -4.49 -13.76 -18.32
C ASP A 73 -4.47 -13.00 -16.99
N SER A 74 -5.54 -13.11 -16.21
CA SER A 74 -5.62 -12.49 -14.88
C SER A 74 -4.67 -13.10 -13.85
N ASN A 75 -4.13 -14.30 -14.10
CA ASN A 75 -3.17 -14.96 -13.20
C ASN A 75 -1.79 -14.28 -13.17
N VAL A 76 -1.52 -13.32 -14.06
CA VAL A 76 -0.32 -12.48 -13.99
C VAL A 76 -0.34 -11.54 -12.79
N PHE A 77 -1.51 -11.30 -12.20
CA PHE A 77 -1.69 -10.47 -11.01
C PHE A 77 -1.76 -11.33 -9.75
N TYR A 78 -1.29 -10.80 -8.62
CA TYR A 78 -1.66 -11.36 -7.33
C TYR A 78 -3.18 -11.25 -7.14
N SER A 79 -3.82 -12.31 -6.64
CA SER A 79 -5.28 -12.37 -6.52
C SER A 79 -5.88 -11.23 -5.69
N SER A 80 -5.23 -10.84 -4.59
CA SER A 80 -5.65 -9.71 -3.77
C SER A 80 -5.58 -8.37 -4.51
N VAL A 81 -4.52 -8.18 -5.30
CA VAL A 81 -4.29 -6.96 -6.10
C VAL A 81 -5.29 -6.86 -7.24
N TYR A 82 -5.57 -7.98 -7.94
CA TYR A 82 -6.59 -8.03 -9.00
C TYR A 82 -7.98 -7.69 -8.47
N LYS A 83 -8.32 -8.21 -7.28
CA LYS A 83 -9.60 -7.95 -6.61
C LYS A 83 -9.76 -6.49 -6.15
N ALA A 84 -8.68 -5.73 -5.96
CA ALA A 84 -8.79 -4.32 -5.64
C ALA A 84 -9.51 -3.50 -6.73
N GLY A 85 -9.44 -3.94 -7.99
CA GLY A 85 -10.18 -3.35 -9.12
C GLY A 85 -11.60 -3.88 -9.31
N GLN A 86 -12.18 -4.60 -8.32
CA GLN A 86 -13.55 -5.14 -8.39
C GLN A 86 -14.50 -4.35 -7.50
N TYR A 87 -15.65 -4.02 -8.05
CA TYR A 87 -16.78 -3.45 -7.34
C TYR A 87 -18.02 -4.31 -7.56
N GLU A 88 -18.67 -4.75 -6.46
CA GLU A 88 -19.85 -5.65 -6.51
C GLU A 88 -19.64 -6.91 -7.37
N GLY A 89 -18.42 -7.47 -7.34
CA GLY A 89 -18.06 -8.70 -8.04
C GLY A 89 -17.69 -8.55 -9.51
N SER A 90 -17.77 -7.34 -10.08
CA SER A 90 -17.37 -7.03 -11.45
C SER A 90 -16.07 -6.25 -11.51
N GLN A 91 -15.27 -6.48 -12.56
CA GLN A 91 -13.99 -5.78 -12.76
C GLN A 91 -14.20 -4.43 -13.45
N TYR A 92 -13.65 -3.35 -12.87
CA TYR A 92 -13.73 -1.99 -13.40
C TYR A 92 -12.37 -1.34 -13.67
N ALA A 93 -11.32 -1.81 -12.99
CA ALA A 93 -9.96 -1.32 -13.21
C ALA A 93 -8.96 -2.48 -13.10
N LEU A 94 -7.81 -2.35 -13.75
CA LEU A 94 -6.71 -3.32 -13.64
C LEU A 94 -5.54 -2.69 -12.89
N PRO A 95 -4.88 -3.44 -11.99
CA PRO A 95 -3.77 -2.92 -11.21
C PRO A 95 -2.53 -2.66 -12.07
N MET A 96 -1.90 -1.53 -11.89
CA MET A 96 -0.60 -1.15 -12.47
C MET A 96 0.51 -1.31 -11.45
N GLU A 97 0.29 -0.85 -10.22
CA GLU A 97 1.25 -0.95 -9.13
C GLU A 97 0.53 -1.42 -7.87
N CYS A 98 1.24 -2.15 -7.02
CA CYS A 98 0.80 -2.44 -5.66
C CYS A 98 1.86 -1.99 -4.66
N ASN A 99 1.40 -1.43 -3.55
CA ASN A 99 2.25 -0.85 -2.53
C ASN A 99 1.90 -1.44 -1.15
N PRO A 100 2.42 -2.66 -0.83
CA PRO A 100 2.20 -3.28 0.47
C PRO A 100 2.99 -2.55 1.56
N THR A 101 2.43 -2.51 2.76
CA THR A 101 3.14 -2.09 3.97
C THR A 101 3.89 -3.29 4.56
N LEU A 102 5.18 -3.11 4.81
CA LEU A 102 6.07 -4.12 5.40
C LEU A 102 6.59 -3.63 6.75
N MET A 103 6.93 -4.57 7.65
CA MET A 103 7.61 -4.23 8.88
C MET A 103 9.12 -4.15 8.65
N PHE A 104 9.69 -2.95 8.74
CA PHE A 104 11.13 -2.75 8.77
C PHE A 104 11.67 -3.03 10.15
N VAL A 105 12.81 -3.73 10.19
CA VAL A 105 13.45 -4.20 11.40
C VAL A 105 14.88 -3.69 11.44
N ASN A 106 15.25 -2.99 12.50
CA ASN A 106 16.63 -2.61 12.78
C ASN A 106 17.39 -3.83 13.35
N LYS A 107 18.07 -4.55 12.47
CA LYS A 107 18.84 -5.74 12.82
C LYS A 107 19.95 -5.44 13.82
N THR A 108 20.63 -4.32 13.65
CA THR A 108 21.74 -3.90 14.52
C THR A 108 21.27 -3.71 15.94
N LEU A 109 20.11 -3.05 16.15
CA LEU A 109 19.55 -2.84 17.47
C LEU A 109 19.10 -4.15 18.11
N LEU A 110 18.39 -5.01 17.37
CA LEU A 110 17.97 -6.32 17.87
C LEU A 110 19.18 -7.17 18.25
N GLN A 111 20.22 -7.22 17.42
CA GLN A 111 21.45 -7.97 17.70
C GLN A 111 22.19 -7.45 18.93
N LYS A 112 22.27 -6.12 19.11
CA LYS A 112 22.84 -5.50 20.31
C LYS A 112 22.14 -5.96 21.59
N GLU A 113 20.83 -6.15 21.52
CA GLU A 113 20.00 -6.60 22.64
C GLU A 113 19.89 -8.13 22.76
N GLY A 114 20.59 -8.88 21.92
CA GLY A 114 20.55 -10.35 21.92
C GLY A 114 19.22 -10.93 21.40
N ILE A 115 18.44 -10.15 20.68
CA ILE A 115 17.13 -10.52 20.15
C ILE A 115 17.28 -10.97 18.70
N LYS A 116 16.70 -12.11 18.35
CA LYS A 116 16.59 -12.54 16.95
C LYS A 116 15.57 -11.70 16.21
N VAL A 117 15.81 -11.45 14.91
CA VAL A 117 14.77 -10.97 13.99
C VAL A 117 13.63 -12.00 13.99
N PRO A 118 12.39 -11.59 14.21
CA PRO A 118 11.25 -12.49 14.19
C PRO A 118 11.08 -13.20 12.84
N ASP A 119 10.55 -14.41 12.87
CA ASP A 119 10.13 -15.14 11.68
C ASP A 119 8.81 -14.53 11.12
N ASN A 120 8.43 -14.92 9.89
CA ASN A 120 7.26 -14.33 9.21
C ASN A 120 5.89 -14.80 9.74
N ASP A 121 5.85 -15.60 10.79
CA ASP A 121 4.67 -16.09 11.51
C ASP A 121 4.52 -15.53 12.94
N TRP A 122 5.28 -14.48 13.26
CA TRP A 122 5.25 -13.82 14.57
C TRP A 122 3.91 -13.14 14.87
N THR A 123 3.66 -12.94 16.17
CA THR A 123 2.38 -12.47 16.71
C THR A 123 2.49 -11.08 17.35
N TRP A 124 1.34 -10.49 17.70
CA TRP A 124 1.29 -9.28 18.53
C TRP A 124 1.97 -9.45 19.89
N ASP A 125 1.89 -10.63 20.49
CA ASP A 125 2.53 -10.87 21.77
C ASP A 125 4.06 -10.87 21.61
N ASP A 126 4.59 -11.52 20.58
CA ASP A 126 6.02 -11.46 20.24
C ASP A 126 6.46 -10.00 19.99
N PHE A 127 5.68 -9.27 19.23
CA PHE A 127 5.96 -7.86 18.90
C PHE A 127 5.98 -6.99 20.16
N TYR A 128 4.97 -7.13 21.01
CA TYR A 128 4.89 -6.38 22.27
C TYR A 128 6.04 -6.70 23.21
N ASP A 129 6.38 -7.99 23.40
CA ASP A 129 7.44 -8.43 24.31
C ASP A 129 8.82 -7.94 23.83
N ILE A 130 9.07 -7.96 22.52
CA ILE A 130 10.29 -7.39 21.96
C ILE A 130 10.31 -5.87 22.18
N CYS A 131 9.25 -5.14 21.85
CA CYS A 131 9.19 -3.70 22.03
C CYS A 131 9.42 -3.31 23.50
N LYS A 132 8.79 -4.00 24.42
CA LYS A 132 8.96 -3.78 25.86
C LYS A 132 10.40 -4.02 26.32
N THR A 133 11.08 -5.01 25.74
CA THR A 133 12.47 -5.34 26.08
C THR A 133 13.45 -4.28 25.54
N ILE A 134 13.17 -3.73 24.37
CA ILE A 134 14.03 -2.75 23.70
C ILE A 134 13.98 -1.39 24.39
N VAL A 135 12.79 -0.97 24.90
CA VAL A 135 12.62 0.37 25.48
C VAL A 135 13.43 0.50 26.76
N LYS A 136 14.48 1.30 26.70
CA LYS A 136 15.33 1.56 27.87
C LYS A 136 16.10 2.88 27.75
N ASP A 137 16.51 3.38 28.90
CA ASP A 137 17.57 4.35 29.11
C ASP A 137 18.90 3.57 29.13
N SER A 138 19.74 3.77 28.12
CA SER A 138 20.97 2.99 27.93
C SER A 138 22.20 3.67 28.51
N ASP A 139 22.13 4.97 28.81
CA ASP A 139 23.23 5.73 29.41
C ASP A 139 22.96 6.18 30.85
N GLY A 140 21.74 5.99 31.35
CA GLY A 140 21.36 6.26 32.73
C GLY A 140 21.06 7.72 33.04
N ASP A 141 20.78 8.53 32.03
CA ASP A 141 20.47 9.97 32.18
C ASP A 141 19.00 10.25 32.57
N GLY A 142 18.18 9.21 32.64
CA GLY A 142 16.76 9.27 32.97
C GLY A 142 15.84 9.45 31.76
N GLN A 143 16.39 9.54 30.55
CA GLN A 143 15.63 9.62 29.31
C GLN A 143 15.72 8.28 28.54
N MET A 144 14.69 7.97 27.74
CA MET A 144 14.71 6.76 26.91
C MET A 144 15.53 7.00 25.64
N ASP A 145 16.49 6.12 25.37
CA ASP A 145 17.36 6.15 24.20
C ASP A 145 16.97 5.18 23.12
N GLN A 146 16.23 4.13 23.47
CA GLN A 146 15.83 3.06 22.60
C GLN A 146 14.33 2.85 22.68
N PHE A 147 13.70 2.59 21.53
CA PHE A 147 12.26 2.46 21.39
C PHE A 147 11.90 1.20 20.62
N GLY A 148 10.76 0.61 20.97
CA GLY A 148 10.29 -0.61 20.32
C GLY A 148 9.82 -0.35 18.88
N CYS A 149 8.89 0.56 18.71
CA CYS A 149 8.29 0.82 17.41
C CYS A 149 7.99 2.30 17.19
N TYR A 150 8.04 2.70 15.93
CA TYR A 150 7.53 3.98 15.43
C TYR A 150 6.50 3.73 14.34
N ASP A 151 5.42 4.51 14.34
CA ASP A 151 4.41 4.57 13.26
C ASP A 151 3.61 3.28 13.02
N TYR A 152 3.49 2.41 14.05
CA TYR A 152 2.54 1.29 14.00
C TYR A 152 1.18 1.79 14.43
N THR A 153 0.29 2.00 13.47
CA THR A 153 -1.01 2.62 13.69
C THR A 153 -2.13 1.58 13.87
N TRP A 154 -3.31 2.07 14.22
CA TRP A 154 -4.52 1.26 14.33
C TRP A 154 -4.85 0.51 13.03
N LEU A 155 -4.50 1.08 11.87
CA LEU A 155 -4.83 0.50 10.57
C LEU A 155 -4.05 -0.80 10.33
N GLN A 156 -2.72 -0.81 10.59
CA GLN A 156 -1.92 -2.03 10.54
C GLN A 156 -2.43 -3.10 11.51
N ALA A 157 -2.82 -2.67 12.73
CA ALA A 157 -3.38 -3.58 13.72
C ALA A 157 -4.70 -4.19 13.24
N VAL A 158 -5.62 -3.39 12.72
CA VAL A 158 -6.91 -3.86 12.21
C VAL A 158 -6.72 -4.89 11.10
N TYR A 159 -5.89 -4.60 10.10
CA TYR A 159 -5.63 -5.56 9.01
C TYR A 159 -5.00 -6.86 9.52
N SER A 160 -3.98 -6.78 10.37
CA SER A 160 -3.31 -7.96 10.91
C SER A 160 -4.16 -8.75 11.92
N ASN A 161 -5.25 -8.16 12.45
CA ASN A 161 -6.27 -8.84 13.25
C ASN A 161 -7.42 -9.44 12.41
N GLY A 162 -7.26 -9.49 11.09
CA GLY A 162 -8.20 -10.16 10.19
C GLY A 162 -9.51 -9.41 9.96
N ILE A 163 -9.52 -8.09 10.10
CA ILE A 163 -10.68 -7.23 9.83
C ILE A 163 -10.26 -6.03 8.97
N THR A 164 -11.21 -5.44 8.28
CA THR A 164 -11.03 -4.20 7.52
C THR A 164 -11.95 -3.12 8.09
N PRO A 165 -11.60 -1.82 8.02
CA PRO A 165 -12.47 -0.74 8.51
C PRO A 165 -13.84 -0.74 7.83
N PHE A 166 -13.88 -1.08 6.56
CA PHE A 166 -15.09 -1.15 5.74
C PHE A 166 -15.16 -2.49 4.99
N ASN A 167 -16.37 -2.85 4.53
CA ASN A 167 -16.53 -3.92 3.54
C ASN A 167 -15.94 -3.48 2.18
N GLN A 168 -15.82 -4.42 1.23
CA GLN A 168 -15.19 -4.18 -0.07
C GLN A 168 -15.86 -3.05 -0.88
N SER A 169 -17.18 -2.89 -0.78
CA SER A 169 -17.92 -1.81 -1.47
C SER A 169 -17.94 -0.47 -0.73
N GLY A 170 -17.36 -0.39 0.47
CA GLY A 170 -17.35 0.83 1.28
C GLY A 170 -18.71 1.24 1.88
N THR A 171 -19.72 0.37 1.79
CA THR A 171 -21.10 0.68 2.20
C THR A 171 -21.40 0.35 3.66
N PHE A 172 -20.53 -0.40 4.33
CA PHE A 172 -20.70 -0.83 5.72
C PHE A 172 -19.38 -0.73 6.48
N SER A 173 -19.42 -0.18 7.69
CA SER A 173 -18.24 -0.07 8.58
C SER A 173 -18.21 -1.21 9.61
N ASN A 174 -16.99 -1.65 9.94
CA ASN A 174 -16.74 -2.69 10.95
C ASN A 174 -16.25 -2.12 12.30
N PHE A 175 -16.46 -0.83 12.57
CA PHE A 175 -15.92 -0.16 13.76
C PHE A 175 -16.52 -0.66 15.09
N LEU A 176 -17.66 -1.34 15.04
CA LEU A 176 -18.31 -1.94 16.23
C LEU A 176 -17.91 -3.41 16.43
N ASP A 177 -17.10 -3.99 15.57
CA ASP A 177 -16.61 -5.36 15.73
C ASP A 177 -15.60 -5.42 16.88
N GLU A 178 -15.66 -6.51 17.67
CA GLU A 178 -14.75 -6.74 18.80
C GLU A 178 -13.28 -6.76 18.37
N LYS A 179 -12.97 -7.31 17.19
CA LYS A 179 -11.61 -7.32 16.63
C LYS A 179 -11.07 -5.91 16.39
N PHE A 180 -11.96 -4.96 16.03
CA PHE A 180 -11.59 -3.57 15.86
C PHE A 180 -11.17 -2.95 17.21
N SER A 181 -11.96 -3.15 18.25
CA SER A 181 -11.64 -2.70 19.61
C SER A 181 -10.35 -3.30 20.14
N GLN A 182 -10.14 -4.60 19.95
CA GLN A 182 -8.91 -5.31 20.32
C GLN A 182 -7.68 -4.69 19.61
N SER A 183 -7.84 -4.30 18.34
CA SER A 183 -6.76 -3.66 17.57
C SER A 183 -6.38 -2.29 18.14
N LEU A 184 -7.35 -1.48 18.52
CA LEU A 184 -7.11 -0.18 19.17
C LEU A 184 -6.43 -0.34 20.54
N GLU A 185 -6.90 -1.30 21.34
CA GLU A 185 -6.32 -1.61 22.65
C GLU A 185 -4.86 -2.08 22.51
N PHE A 186 -4.57 -2.91 21.52
CA PHE A 186 -3.20 -3.34 21.27
C PHE A 186 -2.28 -2.17 20.93
N VAL A 187 -2.67 -1.27 20.01
CA VAL A 187 -1.87 -0.09 19.66
C VAL A 187 -1.62 0.79 20.89
N LYS A 188 -2.67 1.06 21.68
CA LYS A 188 -2.56 1.83 22.91
C LYS A 188 -1.60 1.18 23.92
N ARG A 189 -1.67 -0.15 24.06
CA ARG A 189 -0.76 -0.93 24.91
C ARG A 189 0.70 -0.84 24.42
N LEU A 190 0.89 -0.90 23.09
CA LEU A 190 2.21 -0.80 22.46
C LEU A 190 2.81 0.60 22.66
N GLU A 191 2.04 1.65 22.42
CA GLU A 191 2.46 3.04 22.63
C GLU A 191 2.85 3.32 24.10
N ALA A 192 2.13 2.74 25.04
CA ALA A 192 2.43 2.89 26.46
C ALA A 192 3.83 2.35 26.86
N THR A 193 4.44 1.46 26.05
CA THR A 193 5.82 0.99 26.29
C THR A 193 6.84 2.12 26.21
N ASN A 194 6.57 3.16 25.42
CA ASN A 194 7.48 4.30 25.21
C ASN A 194 7.51 5.29 26.38
N ARG A 195 6.82 5.00 27.50
CA ARG A 195 6.84 5.84 28.73
C ARG A 195 6.58 7.32 28.48
N ASN A 196 5.56 7.62 27.67
CA ASN A 196 5.15 8.99 27.27
C ASN A 196 6.15 9.73 26.36
N TYR A 197 7.21 9.09 25.88
CA TYR A 197 8.04 9.68 24.85
C TYR A 197 7.34 9.56 23.47
N GLN A 198 7.31 10.66 22.74
CA GLN A 198 6.79 10.67 21.39
C GLN A 198 7.91 10.29 20.40
N VAL A 199 7.94 9.03 20.01
CA VAL A 199 8.92 8.52 19.03
C VAL A 199 8.68 9.17 17.68
N THR A 200 9.78 9.52 16.99
CA THR A 200 9.74 10.23 15.71
C THR A 200 10.44 9.46 14.60
N SER A 201 10.23 9.86 13.34
CA SER A 201 10.97 9.30 12.20
C SER A 201 12.49 9.51 12.35
N ASN A 202 12.91 10.62 12.97
CA ASN A 202 14.32 10.89 13.22
C ASN A 202 14.94 9.89 14.21
N ASP A 203 14.20 9.41 15.19
CA ASP A 203 14.68 8.38 16.13
C ASP A 203 14.93 7.05 15.39
N PHE A 204 14.08 6.71 14.42
CA PHE A 204 14.30 5.56 13.55
C PHE A 204 15.54 5.76 12.67
N ASP A 205 15.68 6.90 12.01
CA ASP A 205 16.83 7.22 11.15
C ASP A 205 18.17 7.24 11.92
N LEU A 206 18.11 7.58 13.21
CA LEU A 206 19.26 7.50 14.14
C LEU A 206 19.53 6.07 14.65
N GLY A 207 18.73 5.08 14.27
CA GLY A 207 18.88 3.68 14.70
C GLY A 207 18.42 3.39 16.12
N LYS A 208 17.65 4.28 16.73
CA LYS A 208 17.11 4.18 18.09
C LYS A 208 15.84 3.34 18.19
N VAL A 209 15.20 2.99 17.07
CA VAL A 209 13.92 2.29 16.99
C VAL A 209 14.12 0.91 16.37
N ALA A 210 13.48 -0.12 16.96
CA ALA A 210 13.61 -1.49 16.49
C ALA A 210 12.73 -1.81 15.27
N PHE A 211 11.49 -1.31 15.27
CA PHE A 211 10.50 -1.62 14.23
C PHE A 211 9.83 -0.37 13.68
N ARG A 212 9.56 -0.38 12.37
CA ARG A 212 8.77 0.64 11.72
C ARG A 212 8.00 0.06 10.52
N PRO A 213 6.68 0.20 10.43
CA PRO A 213 5.96 -0.04 9.20
C PRO A 213 6.37 0.93 8.11
N PHE A 214 6.69 0.41 6.94
CA PHE A 214 6.93 1.19 5.74
C PHE A 214 6.16 0.62 4.57
N THR A 215 5.68 1.48 3.69
CA THR A 215 5.21 1.06 2.38
C THR A 215 6.39 0.62 1.49
N PHE A 216 6.11 -0.20 0.50
CA PHE A 216 7.15 -0.63 -0.44
C PHE A 216 7.74 0.56 -1.23
N SER A 217 6.96 1.62 -1.46
CA SER A 217 7.46 2.85 -2.08
C SER A 217 8.46 3.58 -1.18
N ASP A 218 8.25 3.61 0.14
CA ASP A 218 9.22 4.16 1.08
C ASP A 218 10.52 3.35 1.06
N TYR A 219 10.43 2.01 1.04
CA TYR A 219 11.58 1.13 0.87
C TYR A 219 12.39 1.47 -0.37
N ARG A 220 11.75 1.67 -1.52
CA ARG A 220 12.42 2.08 -2.77
C ARG A 220 13.15 3.42 -2.63
N THR A 221 12.65 4.30 -1.78
CA THR A 221 13.29 5.59 -1.48
C THR A 221 14.55 5.40 -0.63
N TYR A 222 14.58 4.45 0.28
CA TYR A 222 15.75 4.14 1.10
C TYR A 222 16.85 3.39 0.33
N MET A 223 16.49 2.50 -0.59
CA MET A 223 17.43 1.70 -1.39
C MET A 223 18.44 2.53 -2.20
N PRO A 224 18.02 3.52 -3.04
CA PRO A 224 18.96 4.33 -3.84
C PRO A 224 19.68 5.40 -3.01
N TYR A 225 19.21 5.67 -1.78
CA TYR A 225 19.81 6.66 -0.88
C TYR A 225 20.35 6.03 0.41
N PRO A 226 21.27 5.03 0.32
CA PRO A 226 21.84 4.41 1.52
C PRO A 226 22.58 5.42 2.41
N TRP A 227 22.90 6.61 1.88
CA TRP A 227 23.46 7.72 2.62
C TRP A 227 22.47 8.35 3.62
N ARG A 228 21.14 8.22 3.43
CA ARG A 228 20.16 8.67 4.43
C ARG A 228 20.35 7.91 5.74
N ILE A 229 20.37 6.59 5.67
CA ILE A 229 20.66 5.72 6.82
C ILE A 229 22.13 5.89 7.25
N LYS A 230 23.09 5.87 6.32
CA LYS A 230 24.52 6.05 6.63
C LYS A 230 24.86 7.41 7.21
N LYS A 231 24.13 8.45 6.85
CA LYS A 231 24.34 9.80 7.40
C LYS A 231 24.02 9.86 8.90
N TYR A 232 23.04 9.07 9.35
CA TYR A 232 22.52 9.18 10.70
C TYR A 232 22.97 8.04 11.63
N SER A 233 23.14 6.80 11.17
CA SER A 233 23.46 5.71 12.09
C SER A 233 24.19 4.50 11.48
N GLY A 234 24.13 4.27 10.19
CA GLY A 234 24.83 3.11 9.60
C GLY A 234 24.36 1.74 10.11
N PHE A 235 23.09 1.59 10.53
CA PHE A 235 22.57 0.31 11.00
C PHE A 235 22.10 -0.59 9.84
N GLU A 236 22.13 -1.90 10.07
CA GLU A 236 21.58 -2.90 9.16
C GLU A 236 20.10 -3.09 9.44
N TRP A 237 19.31 -3.26 8.37
CA TRP A 237 17.89 -3.49 8.45
C TRP A 237 17.42 -4.58 7.49
N THR A 238 16.22 -5.09 7.72
CA THR A 238 15.51 -6.03 6.85
C THR A 238 14.01 -5.75 6.91
N CYS A 239 13.24 -6.43 6.04
CA CYS A 239 11.79 -6.37 6.06
C CYS A 239 11.23 -7.76 6.38
N ILE A 240 10.18 -7.80 7.18
CA ILE A 240 9.38 -8.98 7.49
C ILE A 240 7.89 -8.66 7.34
N ARG A 241 7.04 -9.68 7.42
CA ARG A 241 5.59 -9.51 7.45
C ARG A 241 5.15 -8.77 8.71
N MET A 242 3.92 -8.23 8.69
CA MET A 242 3.31 -7.65 9.89
C MET A 242 3.04 -8.71 10.95
N PRO A 243 3.05 -8.37 12.26
CA PRO A 243 2.73 -9.32 13.33
C PRO A 243 1.24 -9.68 13.29
N ALA A 244 0.91 -10.97 13.41
CA ALA A 244 -0.47 -11.44 13.42
C ALA A 244 -1.19 -11.06 14.71
N GLY A 245 -2.39 -10.49 14.59
CA GLY A 245 -3.32 -10.34 15.71
C GLY A 245 -3.99 -11.66 16.08
N PRO A 246 -4.64 -11.76 17.25
CA PRO A 246 -5.21 -13.01 17.77
C PRO A 246 -6.32 -13.61 16.88
N SER A 247 -6.97 -12.80 16.06
CA SER A 247 -8.06 -13.23 15.16
C SER A 247 -7.67 -13.14 13.68
N GLY A 248 -6.40 -12.85 13.37
CA GLY A 248 -5.93 -12.59 12.03
C GLY A 248 -4.73 -13.43 11.60
N ASP A 249 -3.91 -12.84 10.78
CA ASP A 249 -2.70 -13.43 10.23
C ASP A 249 -1.65 -12.34 9.96
N ASN A 250 -0.53 -12.71 9.32
CA ASN A 250 0.58 -11.79 9.02
C ASN A 250 0.33 -10.95 7.74
N ARG A 251 -0.93 -10.61 7.46
CA ARG A 251 -1.31 -9.70 6.36
C ARG A 251 -1.02 -8.24 6.71
N SER A 252 -0.93 -7.44 5.68
CA SER A 252 -0.74 -6.01 5.81
C SER A 252 -1.69 -5.24 4.90
N GLU A 253 -1.78 -3.95 5.15
CA GLU A 253 -2.37 -2.99 4.24
C GLU A 253 -1.66 -3.02 2.90
N MET A 254 -2.42 -2.83 1.85
CA MET A 254 -1.92 -2.68 0.50
C MET A 254 -2.77 -1.66 -0.24
N SER A 255 -2.14 -0.66 -0.83
CA SER A 255 -2.77 0.23 -1.80
C SER A 255 -2.43 -0.19 -3.22
N ALA A 256 -3.31 0.10 -4.15
CA ALA A 256 -3.13 -0.18 -5.58
C ALA A 256 -3.30 1.09 -6.41
N LEU A 257 -2.38 1.34 -7.34
CA LEU A 257 -2.62 2.25 -8.44
C LEU A 257 -3.14 1.44 -9.61
N MET A 258 -4.29 1.82 -10.13
CA MET A 258 -4.98 1.05 -11.16
C MET A 258 -5.13 1.87 -12.44
N ALA A 259 -5.39 1.21 -13.56
CA ALA A 259 -5.83 1.81 -14.81
C ALA A 259 -7.28 1.43 -15.08
N GLY A 260 -8.13 2.42 -15.32
CA GLY A 260 -9.53 2.27 -15.67
C GLY A 260 -9.86 2.90 -17.03
N MET A 261 -11.00 2.53 -17.56
CA MET A 261 -11.56 3.12 -18.79
C MET A 261 -12.77 3.97 -18.45
N SER A 262 -12.92 5.12 -19.12
CA SER A 262 -14.18 5.88 -19.06
C SER A 262 -15.36 5.04 -19.53
N SER A 263 -16.46 5.08 -18.78
CA SER A 263 -17.70 4.44 -19.21
C SER A 263 -18.25 5.03 -20.52
N ARG A 264 -17.89 6.28 -20.82
CA ARG A 264 -18.34 7.04 -22.01
C ARG A 264 -17.44 6.84 -23.23
N THR A 265 -16.29 6.15 -23.10
CA THR A 265 -15.38 5.98 -24.24
C THR A 265 -16.06 5.27 -25.40
N GLU A 266 -15.96 5.86 -26.58
CA GLU A 266 -16.40 5.26 -27.86
C GLU A 266 -15.32 4.34 -28.45
N LYS A 267 -14.06 4.48 -27.99
CA LYS A 267 -12.87 3.75 -28.49
C LYS A 267 -12.58 2.48 -27.66
N LYS A 268 -13.63 1.71 -27.33
CA LYS A 268 -13.59 0.63 -26.33
C LYS A 268 -12.45 -0.36 -26.52
N GLN A 269 -12.25 -0.89 -27.72
CA GLN A 269 -11.20 -1.87 -27.96
C GLN A 269 -9.80 -1.26 -27.85
N CYS A 270 -9.61 -0.06 -28.42
CA CYS A 270 -8.32 0.64 -28.36
C CYS A 270 -7.95 1.01 -26.91
N ALA A 271 -8.92 1.49 -26.14
CA ALA A 271 -8.72 1.80 -24.71
C ALA A 271 -8.41 0.53 -23.89
N TRP A 272 -9.12 -0.59 -24.17
CA TRP A 272 -8.82 -1.87 -23.54
C TRP A 272 -7.41 -2.36 -23.85
N ASP A 273 -6.99 -2.33 -25.11
CA ASP A 273 -5.66 -2.74 -25.51
C ASP A 273 -4.56 -1.88 -24.86
N PHE A 274 -4.85 -0.60 -24.62
CA PHE A 274 -3.94 0.29 -23.92
C PHE A 274 -3.89 -0.01 -22.42
N VAL A 275 -5.03 -0.21 -21.75
CA VAL A 275 -5.07 -0.64 -20.34
C VAL A 275 -4.34 -1.97 -20.16
N LYS A 276 -4.60 -2.96 -21.03
CA LYS A 276 -3.89 -4.24 -21.04
C LYS A 276 -2.37 -4.04 -21.16
N LEU A 277 -1.90 -3.23 -22.09
CA LEU A 277 -0.48 -2.94 -22.26
C LEU A 277 0.12 -2.28 -21.01
N LEU A 278 -0.57 -1.31 -20.42
CA LEU A 278 -0.09 -0.62 -19.21
C LEU A 278 0.07 -1.58 -18.02
N THR A 279 -0.79 -2.59 -17.92
CA THR A 279 -0.91 -3.42 -16.71
C THR A 279 -0.25 -4.80 -16.82
N THR A 280 -0.06 -5.32 -18.03
CA THR A 280 0.46 -6.70 -18.22
C THR A 280 1.75 -6.77 -19.04
N ASP A 281 2.17 -5.69 -19.71
CA ASP A 281 3.38 -5.73 -20.53
C ASP A 281 4.63 -5.66 -19.65
N ILE A 282 5.44 -6.71 -19.71
CA ILE A 282 6.60 -6.91 -18.84
C ILE A 282 7.69 -5.83 -18.98
N ASP A 283 7.82 -5.23 -20.18
CA ASP A 283 8.81 -4.17 -20.43
C ASP A 283 8.31 -2.81 -19.89
N ILE A 284 7.00 -2.66 -19.73
CA ILE A 284 6.39 -1.45 -19.17
C ILE A 284 6.40 -1.54 -17.65
N GLN A 285 6.23 -2.75 -17.08
CA GLN A 285 6.19 -3.00 -15.64
C GLN A 285 7.59 -3.02 -14.97
N LYS A 286 8.67 -3.11 -15.72
CA LYS A 286 10.08 -2.99 -15.27
C LYS A 286 10.55 -1.55 -15.25
#